data_37eed0a3930a2e393971f4232f228648
#
_entry.id   37eed0a3930a2e393971f4232f228648
#
_cell.length_a   1.000
_cell.length_b   1.000
_cell.length_c   1.000
_cell.angle_alpha   90.00
_cell.angle_beta   90.00
_cell.angle_gamma   90.00
#
_symmetry.space_group_name_H-M   'P 1'
#
loop_
_entity.id
_entity.type
_entity.pdbx_description
1 polymer ?
#
loop_
_entity_poly.entity_id
_entity_poly.type
_entity_poly.pdbx_seq_one_letter_code
_entity_poly.pdbx_strand_id
1 'polypeptide(L)'
;MGQPVVVDSNIIIKEMQEGRSLHPIAKRIKKHKSKMVIPESVLGEVQKVTGNEADVIMDTIYEYCKYPVTMDKTDEINAESDRLVEQYYKCHYPDSLILATAKITGSALVSFDRELLQTAKLEGVQAFLPRNFVRWW
;
A
#
# COMPACT_ATOMS: atom_id res chain seq x y z
N MET A 1 9.14 -14.16 -11.08
CA MET A 1 8.84 -13.10 -10.08
C MET A 1 7.39 -12.71 -10.17
N GLY A 2 6.75 -12.54 -9.03
CA GLY A 2 5.35 -12.13 -8.99
C GLY A 2 5.18 -10.63 -9.13
N GLN A 3 3.93 -10.21 -9.32
CA GLN A 3 3.53 -8.81 -9.37
C GLN A 3 3.86 -8.12 -8.05
N PRO A 4 4.41 -6.90 -8.07
CA PRO A 4 4.63 -6.14 -6.83
C PRO A 4 3.30 -5.86 -6.12
N VAL A 5 3.37 -5.58 -4.83
CA VAL A 5 2.18 -5.32 -4.00
C VAL A 5 2.38 -4.05 -3.21
N VAL A 6 1.51 -3.07 -3.40
CA VAL A 6 1.46 -1.86 -2.58
C VAL A 6 0.59 -2.15 -1.35
N VAL A 7 1.13 -1.87 -0.19
CA VAL A 7 0.44 -2.02 1.09
C VAL A 7 0.06 -0.63 1.60
N ASP A 8 -1.23 -0.42 1.87
CA ASP A 8 -1.76 0.85 2.35
C ASP A 8 -1.38 1.09 3.81
N SER A 9 -1.43 2.35 4.22
CA SER A 9 -1.06 2.79 5.57
C SER A 9 -1.89 2.12 6.67
N ASN A 10 -3.18 1.91 6.45
CA ASN A 10 -4.05 1.31 7.46
C ASN A 10 -3.63 -0.10 7.88
N ILE A 11 -2.96 -0.83 7.00
CA ILE A 11 -2.43 -2.16 7.31
C ILE A 11 -1.24 -2.05 8.28
N ILE A 12 -0.34 -1.12 8.01
CA ILE A 12 0.85 -0.90 8.85
C ILE A 12 0.45 -0.27 10.19
N ILE A 13 -0.49 0.68 10.15
CA ILE A 13 -1.02 1.29 11.38
C ILE A 13 -1.60 0.22 12.30
N LYS A 14 -2.41 -0.69 11.75
CA LYS A 14 -3.01 -1.77 12.53
C LYS A 14 -1.95 -2.71 13.10
N GLU A 15 -0.90 -3.00 12.33
CA GLU A 15 0.23 -3.80 12.80
C GLU A 15 0.90 -3.14 14.00
N MET A 16 1.16 -1.84 13.93
CA MET A 16 1.83 -1.11 14.99
C MET A 16 0.97 -0.95 16.24
N GLN A 17 -0.34 -0.77 16.08
CA GLN A 17 -1.27 -0.57 17.20
C GLN A 17 -1.74 -1.87 17.85
N GLU A 18 -1.94 -2.93 17.06
CA GLU A 18 -2.56 -4.18 17.52
C GLU A 18 -1.64 -5.39 17.37
N GLY A 19 -0.47 -5.25 16.74
CA GLY A 19 0.48 -6.33 16.55
C GLY A 19 0.01 -7.40 15.57
N ARG A 20 -0.91 -7.05 14.68
CA ARG A 20 -1.46 -8.00 13.70
C ARG A 20 -1.95 -7.28 12.46
N SER A 21 -1.76 -7.85 11.33
CA SER A 21 -2.27 -7.59 9.99
C SER A 21 -1.21 -7.77 8.91
N LEU A 22 0.02 -7.37 9.18
CA LEU A 22 1.09 -7.37 8.16
C LEU A 22 1.66 -8.77 7.89
N HIS A 23 1.78 -9.60 8.91
CA HIS A 23 2.44 -10.91 8.77
C HIS A 23 1.81 -11.81 7.69
N PRO A 24 0.49 -12.02 7.67
CA PRO A 24 -0.12 -12.88 6.64
C PRO A 24 0.09 -12.33 5.23
N ILE A 25 0.04 -11.01 5.08
CA ILE A 25 0.26 -10.34 3.80
C ILE A 25 1.70 -10.53 3.35
N ALA A 26 2.66 -10.27 4.23
CA ALA A 26 4.08 -10.42 3.93
C ALA A 26 4.43 -11.86 3.57
N LYS A 27 3.86 -12.83 4.28
CA LYS A 27 4.04 -14.25 4.01
C LYS A 27 3.53 -14.62 2.61
N ARG A 28 2.37 -14.08 2.22
CA ARG A 28 1.80 -14.33 0.90
C ARG A 28 2.66 -13.71 -0.20
N ILE A 29 3.13 -12.49 -0.01
CA ILE A 29 4.04 -11.81 -0.94
C ILE A 29 5.32 -12.62 -1.14
N LYS A 30 5.91 -13.10 -0.05
CA LYS A 30 7.13 -13.92 -0.09
C LYS A 30 6.91 -15.22 -0.85
N LYS A 31 5.77 -15.88 -0.63
CA LYS A 31 5.40 -17.13 -1.33
C LYS A 31 5.41 -16.95 -2.84
N HIS A 32 4.96 -15.81 -3.33
CA HIS A 32 4.92 -15.50 -4.76
C HIS A 32 6.22 -14.87 -5.27
N LYS A 33 7.24 -14.75 -4.42
CA LYS A 33 8.53 -14.12 -4.76
C LYS A 33 8.34 -12.69 -5.31
N SER A 34 7.37 -12.00 -4.74
CA SER A 34 7.02 -10.63 -5.11
C SER A 34 7.70 -9.62 -4.19
N LYS A 35 7.58 -8.34 -4.55
CA LYS A 35 8.09 -7.23 -3.77
C LYS A 35 6.94 -6.55 -3.03
N MET A 36 7.20 -6.17 -1.77
CA MET A 36 6.30 -5.29 -1.02
C MET A 36 6.72 -3.86 -1.31
N VAL A 37 5.81 -3.04 -1.82
CA VAL A 37 6.06 -1.64 -2.15
C VAL A 37 5.42 -0.76 -1.09
N ILE A 38 6.22 0.11 -0.48
CA ILE A 38 5.77 1.05 0.55
C ILE A 38 5.93 2.47 -0.01
N PRO A 39 4.85 3.10 -0.45
CA PRO A 39 4.93 4.50 -0.89
C PRO A 39 5.37 5.41 0.26
N GLU A 40 6.13 6.45 -0.06
CA GLU A 40 6.56 7.46 0.91
C GLU A 40 5.37 8.07 1.65
N SER A 41 4.26 8.32 0.95
CA SER A 41 3.03 8.85 1.55
C SER A 41 2.45 7.91 2.62
N VAL A 42 2.63 6.61 2.46
CA VAL A 42 2.21 5.62 3.46
C VAL A 42 3.04 5.80 4.74
N LEU A 43 4.36 5.88 4.62
CA LEU A 43 5.22 6.10 5.78
C LEU A 43 4.87 7.40 6.52
N GLY A 44 4.65 8.48 5.78
CA GLY A 44 4.25 9.77 6.35
C GLY A 44 2.94 9.69 7.12
N GLU A 45 1.95 8.98 6.58
CA GLU A 45 0.66 8.81 7.25
C GLU A 45 0.79 7.94 8.52
N VAL A 46 1.57 6.87 8.46
CA VAL A 46 1.81 6.03 9.63
C VAL A 46 2.50 6.81 10.74
N GLN A 47 3.50 7.62 10.39
CA GLN A 47 4.17 8.51 11.36
C GLN A 47 3.17 9.46 12.02
N LYS A 48 2.32 10.08 11.21
CA LYS A 48 1.33 11.05 11.69
C LYS A 48 0.31 10.41 12.65
N VAL A 49 -0.17 9.23 12.32
CA VAL A 49 -1.22 8.55 13.10
C VAL A 49 -0.65 7.88 14.35
N THR A 50 0.50 7.21 14.25
CA THR A 50 1.06 6.44 15.35
C THR A 50 2.02 7.23 16.24
N GLY A 51 2.54 8.34 15.75
CA GLY A 51 3.56 9.12 16.46
C GLY A 51 4.94 8.49 16.44
N ASN A 52 5.13 7.41 15.71
CA ASN A 52 6.43 6.72 15.62
C ASN A 52 7.32 7.35 14.55
N GLU A 53 8.63 7.29 14.77
CA GLU A 53 9.63 7.70 13.78
C GLU A 53 9.68 6.72 12.62
N ALA A 54 10.17 7.18 11.47
CA ALA A 54 10.23 6.38 10.25
C ALA A 54 11.03 5.09 10.43
N ASP A 55 12.16 5.14 11.13
CA ASP A 55 13.01 3.97 11.36
C ASP A 55 12.33 2.94 12.27
N VAL A 56 11.53 3.35 13.24
CA VAL A 56 10.74 2.43 14.07
C VAL A 56 9.69 1.72 13.21
N ILE A 57 9.03 2.45 12.32
CA ILE A 57 8.04 1.89 11.39
C ILE A 57 8.72 0.89 10.46
N MET A 58 9.86 1.25 9.89
CA MET A 58 10.60 0.36 9.00
C MET A 58 11.10 -0.89 9.72
N ASP A 59 11.53 -0.78 10.98
CA ASP A 59 11.93 -1.94 11.78
C ASP A 59 10.77 -2.93 11.93
N THR A 60 9.56 -2.43 12.14
CA THR A 60 8.35 -3.28 12.20
C THR A 60 8.11 -4.00 10.88
N ILE A 61 8.26 -3.29 9.77
CA ILE A 61 8.12 -3.88 8.42
C ILE A 61 9.20 -4.94 8.18
N TYR A 62 10.45 -4.66 8.57
CA TYR A 62 11.58 -5.58 8.41
C TYR A 62 11.40 -6.89 9.18
N GLU A 63 10.62 -6.91 10.23
CA GLU A 63 10.33 -8.16 10.96
C GLU A 63 9.67 -9.20 10.04
N TYR A 64 8.90 -8.75 9.05
CA TYR A 64 8.11 -9.63 8.18
C TYR A 64 8.57 -9.61 6.73
N CYS A 65 9.20 -8.54 6.29
CA CYS A 65 9.64 -8.36 4.92
C CYS A 65 11.10 -7.88 4.92
N LYS A 66 11.99 -8.72 4.44
CA LYS A 66 13.43 -8.46 4.49
C LYS A 66 13.87 -7.34 3.54
N TYR A 67 13.23 -7.24 2.38
CA TYR A 67 13.62 -6.29 1.34
C TYR A 67 12.40 -5.52 0.81
N PRO A 68 11.77 -4.67 1.65
CA PRO A 68 10.69 -3.83 1.15
C PRO A 68 11.24 -2.77 0.21
N VAL A 69 10.45 -2.39 -0.79
CA VAL A 69 10.79 -1.31 -1.70
C VAL A 69 10.06 -0.06 -1.23
N THR A 70 10.82 0.95 -0.80
CA THR A 70 10.23 2.26 -0.50
C THR A 70 10.19 3.06 -1.81
N MET A 71 9.09 3.74 -2.06
CA MET A 71 8.86 4.41 -3.33
C MET A 71 8.57 5.89 -3.12
N ASP A 72 9.46 6.74 -3.62
CA ASP A 72 9.27 8.19 -3.60
C ASP A 72 8.24 8.62 -4.66
N LYS A 73 7.65 9.79 -4.45
CA LYS A 73 6.78 10.40 -5.45
C LYS A 73 7.62 10.83 -6.65
N THR A 74 7.24 10.35 -7.82
CA THR A 74 7.82 10.81 -9.09
C THR A 74 6.85 11.80 -9.74
N ASP A 75 7.33 12.53 -10.75
CA ASP A 75 6.46 13.41 -11.53
C ASP A 75 5.31 12.64 -12.16
N GLU A 76 5.58 11.42 -12.64
CA GLU A 76 4.59 10.55 -13.24
C GLU A 76 3.52 10.13 -12.23
N ILE A 77 3.94 9.76 -11.01
CA ILE A 77 3.02 9.40 -9.92
C ILE A 77 2.17 10.62 -9.53
N ASN A 78 2.78 11.80 -9.39
CA ASN A 78 2.07 13.01 -9.04
C ASN A 78 1.03 13.39 -10.10
N ALA A 79 1.39 13.31 -11.37
CA ALA A 79 0.45 13.60 -12.47
C ALA A 79 -0.73 12.64 -12.47
N GLU A 80 -0.48 11.35 -12.26
CA GLU A 80 -1.54 10.34 -12.19
C GLU A 80 -2.42 10.54 -10.96
N SER A 81 -1.83 10.91 -9.82
CA SER A 81 -2.59 11.24 -8.61
C SER A 81 -3.55 12.41 -8.85
N ASP A 82 -3.08 13.47 -9.50
CA ASP A 82 -3.90 14.64 -9.83
C ASP A 82 -5.07 14.26 -10.75
N ARG A 83 -4.81 13.40 -11.73
CA ARG A 83 -5.86 12.90 -12.62
C ARG A 83 -6.93 12.13 -11.86
N LEU A 84 -6.52 11.28 -10.92
CA LEU A 84 -7.44 10.49 -10.11
C LEU A 84 -8.30 11.35 -9.20
N VAL A 85 -7.73 12.39 -8.62
CA VAL A 85 -8.48 13.34 -7.77
C VAL A 85 -9.55 14.06 -8.59
N GLU A 86 -9.21 14.46 -9.81
CA GLU A 86 -10.19 15.13 -10.69
C GLU A 86 -11.28 14.19 -11.16
N GLN A 87 -10.94 12.96 -11.50
CA GLN A 87 -11.89 12.01 -12.08
C GLN A 87 -12.82 11.38 -11.05
N TYR A 88 -12.33 11.12 -9.85
CA TYR A 88 -13.07 10.38 -8.83
C TYR A 88 -13.34 11.26 -7.62
N TYR A 89 -14.59 11.58 -7.41
CA TYR A 89 -15.08 12.40 -6.30
C TYR A 89 -14.60 11.90 -4.93
N LYS A 90 -14.48 10.57 -4.75
CA LYS A 90 -14.10 9.97 -3.47
C LYS A 90 -12.62 9.65 -3.35
N CYS A 91 -11.83 9.89 -4.40
CA CYS A 91 -10.40 9.60 -4.36
C CYS A 91 -9.64 10.85 -3.94
N HIS A 92 -9.41 10.99 -2.65
CA HIS A 92 -8.72 12.15 -2.07
C HIS A 92 -7.23 11.88 -1.88
N TYR A 93 -6.46 12.95 -1.81
CA TYR A 93 -5.07 12.89 -1.37
C TYR A 93 -5.05 12.55 0.14
N PRO A 94 -4.20 11.64 0.66
CA PRO A 94 -3.10 10.95 -0.05
C PRO A 94 -3.47 9.61 -0.72
N ASP A 95 -4.70 9.15 -0.65
CA ASP A 95 -5.13 7.88 -1.27
C ASP A 95 -4.86 7.86 -2.77
N SER A 96 -5.01 9.01 -3.43
CA SER A 96 -4.72 9.15 -4.86
C SER A 96 -3.24 8.84 -5.17
N LEU A 97 -2.32 9.18 -4.29
CA LEU A 97 -0.89 8.86 -4.46
C LEU A 97 -0.64 7.36 -4.32
N ILE A 98 -1.33 6.71 -3.40
CA ILE A 98 -1.21 5.27 -3.18
C ILE A 98 -1.70 4.52 -4.41
N LEU A 99 -2.87 4.90 -4.93
CA LEU A 99 -3.42 4.29 -6.13
C LEU A 99 -2.56 4.59 -7.37
N ALA A 100 -2.08 5.82 -7.52
CA ALA A 100 -1.19 6.20 -8.60
C ALA A 100 0.10 5.36 -8.58
N THR A 101 0.68 5.16 -7.40
CA THR A 101 1.87 4.31 -7.24
C THR A 101 1.58 2.88 -7.68
N ALA A 102 0.44 2.31 -7.30
CA ALA A 102 0.06 0.96 -7.73
C ALA A 102 -0.08 0.88 -9.24
N LYS A 103 -0.70 1.87 -9.87
CA LYS A 103 -0.86 1.91 -11.33
C LYS A 103 0.48 2.00 -12.04
N ILE A 104 1.31 2.95 -11.66
CA ILE A 104 2.59 3.22 -12.35
C ILE A 104 3.56 2.04 -12.18
N THR A 105 3.57 1.39 -11.03
CA THR A 105 4.45 0.25 -10.78
C THR A 105 3.88 -1.08 -11.24
N GLY A 106 2.63 -1.11 -11.71
CA GLY A 106 1.98 -2.37 -12.09
C GLY A 106 1.72 -3.29 -10.90
N SER A 107 1.46 -2.73 -9.73
CA SER A 107 1.31 -3.46 -8.48
C SER A 107 -0.15 -3.80 -8.19
N ALA A 108 -0.36 -4.86 -7.42
CA ALA A 108 -1.61 -5.06 -6.71
C ALA A 108 -1.67 -4.11 -5.51
N LEU A 109 -2.85 -3.86 -4.98
CA LEU A 109 -3.07 -2.99 -3.83
C LEU A 109 -3.80 -3.76 -2.73
N VAL A 110 -3.31 -3.66 -1.50
CA VAL A 110 -3.96 -4.24 -0.31
C VAL A 110 -4.30 -3.11 0.66
N SER A 111 -5.56 -3.02 1.05
CA SER A 111 -6.06 -1.97 1.95
C SER A 111 -7.32 -2.43 2.67
N PHE A 112 -7.59 -1.83 3.83
CA PHE A 112 -8.88 -1.98 4.50
C PHE A 112 -9.94 -1.00 3.98
N ASP A 113 -9.54 0.01 3.20
CA ASP A 113 -10.43 1.05 2.68
C ASP A 113 -11.18 0.56 1.44
N ARG A 114 -12.46 0.25 1.62
CA ARG A 114 -13.31 -0.29 0.55
C ARG A 114 -13.53 0.70 -0.60
N GLU A 115 -13.59 1.99 -0.31
CA GLU A 115 -13.76 3.02 -1.35
C GLU A 115 -12.51 3.10 -2.23
N LEU A 116 -11.33 3.07 -1.61
CA LEU A 116 -10.08 3.06 -2.36
C LEU A 116 -9.97 1.80 -3.24
N LEU A 117 -10.31 0.63 -2.70
CA LEU A 117 -10.28 -0.61 -3.47
C LEU A 117 -11.23 -0.59 -4.64
N GLN A 118 -12.41 0.00 -4.47
CA GLN A 118 -13.41 0.13 -5.53
C GLN A 118 -12.90 1.01 -6.67
N THR A 119 -12.33 2.16 -6.33
CA THR A 119 -11.71 3.06 -7.31
C THR A 119 -10.55 2.37 -8.02
N ALA A 120 -9.72 1.64 -7.29
CA ALA A 120 -8.61 0.89 -7.86
C ALA A 120 -9.08 -0.12 -8.90
N LYS A 121 -10.14 -0.85 -8.62
CA LYS A 121 -10.73 -1.82 -9.56
C LYS A 121 -11.25 -1.13 -10.83
N LEU A 122 -11.88 0.03 -10.70
CA LEU A 122 -12.32 0.81 -11.85
C LEU A 122 -11.15 1.25 -12.74
N GLU A 123 -9.98 1.42 -12.15
CA GLU A 123 -8.75 1.79 -12.85
C GLU A 123 -7.94 0.59 -13.34
N GLY A 124 -8.48 -0.62 -13.23
CA GLY A 124 -7.80 -1.83 -13.68
C GLY A 124 -6.70 -2.33 -12.75
N VAL A 125 -6.66 -1.85 -11.52
CA VAL A 125 -5.70 -2.31 -10.50
C VAL A 125 -6.31 -3.47 -9.72
N GLN A 126 -5.58 -4.56 -9.58
CA GLN A 126 -5.98 -5.64 -8.68
C GLN A 126 -5.92 -5.14 -7.25
N ALA A 127 -7.05 -5.16 -6.56
CA ALA A 127 -7.18 -4.57 -5.24
C ALA A 127 -7.93 -5.51 -4.30
N PHE A 128 -7.40 -5.64 -3.07
CA PHE A 128 -7.88 -6.64 -2.13
C PHE A 128 -7.99 -6.10 -0.73
N LEU A 129 -9.04 -6.50 -0.01
CA LEU A 129 -9.00 -6.51 1.44
C LEU A 129 -7.95 -7.53 1.89
N PRO A 130 -7.31 -7.33 3.06
CA PRO A 130 -6.25 -8.25 3.52
C PRO A 130 -6.64 -9.72 3.51
N ARG A 131 -7.83 -10.06 4.03
CA ARG A 131 -8.27 -11.47 4.05
C ARG A 131 -8.45 -12.06 2.67
N ASN A 132 -8.90 -11.26 1.71
CA ASN A 132 -9.08 -11.70 0.32
C ASN A 132 -7.74 -11.84 -0.38
N PHE A 133 -6.81 -10.95 -0.09
CA PHE A 133 -5.45 -11.04 -0.61
C PHE A 133 -4.78 -12.34 -0.18
N VAL A 134 -4.83 -12.64 1.11
CA VAL A 134 -4.22 -13.85 1.67
C VAL A 134 -4.86 -15.12 1.09
N ARG A 135 -6.15 -15.06 0.79
CA ARG A 135 -6.90 -16.22 0.29
C ARG A 135 -6.80 -16.41 -1.23
N TRP A 136 -6.83 -15.34 -2.00
CA TRP A 136 -7.04 -15.40 -3.44
C TRP A 136 -5.85 -15.00 -4.31
N TRP A 137 -4.99 -14.13 -3.81
CA TRP A 137 -3.84 -13.62 -4.58
C TRP A 137 -2.62 -14.56 -4.56
#